data_15c5680c72d2c70fe12c25273103e58e
#
_entry.id   15c5680c72d2c70fe12c25273103e58e
#
_cell.length_a   1.000
_cell.length_b   1.000
_cell.length_c   1.000
_cell.angle_alpha   90.00
_cell.angle_beta   90.00
_cell.angle_gamma   90.00
#
_symmetry.space_group_name_H-M   'P 1'
#
loop_
_entity.id
_entity.type
_entity.pdbx_description
1 polymer ?
#
loop_
_entity_poly.entity_id
_entity_poly.type
_entity_poly.pdbx_seq_one_letter_code
_entity_poly.pdbx_strand_id
1 'polypeptide(L)'
;MKKVTLLFLLFLSISAVHTQGQNITFSHLTTDDGLSQFSVNSMYIDERGIIWIGTREGLNRYNGNDIKSFKLKKNDPNSLFSNTVLRITGNKKGKVYLLCTDGIAEFDLTTQRFKTLLQGNVDAIYYNEKLYIGKREEVFVYNESTGNFDLYYHLAGKDITLSCLHLDDKKNLWMGTTGNGVYCLSENKTVSQPIWKS
;
A
#
# COMPACT_ATOMS: atom_id res chain seq x y z
N MET A 1 22.14 -21.31 59.52
CA MET A 1 20.82 -20.67 59.33
C MET A 1 20.93 -19.22 58.83
N LYS A 2 21.73 -18.31 59.46
CA LYS A 2 21.83 -16.91 59.03
C LYS A 2 22.30 -16.68 57.55
N LYS A 3 23.18 -17.53 57.00
CA LYS A 3 23.66 -17.40 55.61
C LYS A 3 22.63 -17.78 54.55
N VAL A 4 21.74 -18.73 54.83
CA VAL A 4 20.67 -19.17 53.93
C VAL A 4 19.56 -18.13 53.85
N THR A 5 19.24 -17.50 55.00
CA THR A 5 18.24 -16.43 55.06
C THR A 5 18.68 -15.18 54.30
N LEU A 6 19.99 -14.86 54.33
CA LEU A 6 20.55 -13.73 53.57
C LEU A 6 20.50 -13.96 52.07
N LEU A 7 20.77 -15.21 51.64
CA LEU A 7 20.71 -15.60 50.21
C LEU A 7 19.27 -15.54 49.66
N PHE A 8 18.29 -15.92 50.48
CA PHE A 8 16.87 -15.88 50.12
C PHE A 8 16.34 -14.43 49.98
N LEU A 9 16.80 -13.52 50.90
CA LEU A 9 16.48 -12.10 50.80
C LEU A 9 17.13 -11.42 49.60
N LEU A 10 18.34 -11.85 49.20
CA LEU A 10 19.00 -11.35 47.98
C LEU A 10 18.27 -11.82 46.71
N PHE A 11 17.74 -13.03 46.70
CA PHE A 11 16.95 -13.56 45.57
C PHE A 11 15.58 -12.87 45.44
N LEU A 12 14.95 -12.47 46.55
CA LEU A 12 13.67 -11.75 46.52
C LEU A 12 13.81 -10.31 45.99
N SER A 13 14.97 -9.69 46.13
CA SER A 13 15.20 -8.33 45.64
C SER A 13 15.44 -8.23 44.12
N ILE A 14 15.78 -9.36 43.46
CA ILE A 14 16.03 -9.40 42.03
C ILE A 14 14.72 -9.58 41.23
N SER A 15 13.63 -10.00 41.88
CA SER A 15 12.35 -10.26 41.19
C SER A 15 11.45 -9.04 40.99
N ALA A 16 11.85 -7.85 41.42
CA ALA A 16 11.14 -6.62 41.10
C ALA A 16 11.54 -6.11 39.71
N VAL A 17 11.33 -6.93 38.67
CA VAL A 17 11.31 -6.45 37.29
C VAL A 17 10.08 -5.56 37.16
N HIS A 18 10.30 -4.26 37.23
CA HIS A 18 9.27 -3.28 36.89
C HIS A 18 8.93 -3.43 35.40
N THR A 19 7.88 -4.14 35.11
CA THR A 19 7.25 -4.06 33.79
C THR A 19 6.68 -2.65 33.67
N GLN A 20 7.46 -1.74 33.10
CA GLN A 20 6.93 -0.46 32.65
C GLN A 20 6.00 -0.78 31.49
N GLY A 21 4.70 -0.74 31.75
CA GLY A 21 3.73 -0.73 30.68
C GLY A 21 4.02 0.47 29.79
N GLN A 22 4.29 0.22 28.50
CA GLN A 22 4.40 1.30 27.52
C GLN A 22 3.03 1.99 27.44
N ASN A 23 2.96 3.23 27.90
CA ASN A 23 1.79 4.06 27.66
C ASN A 23 1.74 4.39 26.17
N ILE A 24 0.91 3.66 25.43
CA ILE A 24 0.65 3.94 24.01
C ILE A 24 -0.23 5.19 23.95
N THR A 25 0.33 6.28 23.46
CA THR A 25 -0.42 7.51 23.21
C THR A 25 -0.81 7.57 21.74
N PHE A 26 -2.09 7.79 21.46
CA PHE A 26 -2.61 8.00 20.11
C PHE A 26 -2.76 9.50 19.84
N SER A 27 -2.30 9.95 18.69
CA SER A 27 -2.61 11.26 18.14
C SER A 27 -3.52 11.11 16.91
N HIS A 28 -4.40 12.05 16.71
CA HIS A 28 -5.30 12.09 15.55
C HIS A 28 -4.80 13.14 14.56
N LEU A 29 -4.82 12.79 13.27
CA LEU A 29 -4.62 13.73 12.17
C LEU A 29 -5.98 14.03 11.54
N THR A 30 -6.34 15.28 11.51
CA THR A 30 -7.65 15.77 11.05
C THR A 30 -7.49 16.74 9.86
N THR A 31 -8.60 17.22 9.35
CA THR A 31 -8.61 18.29 8.33
C THR A 31 -8.04 19.60 8.87
N ASP A 32 -8.13 19.85 10.16
CA ASP A 32 -7.56 21.04 10.81
C ASP A 32 -6.03 21.00 10.82
N ASP A 33 -5.44 19.78 10.80
CA ASP A 33 -4.00 19.55 10.67
C ASP A 33 -3.52 19.61 9.20
N GLY A 34 -4.43 19.80 8.24
CA GLY A 34 -4.13 19.91 6.81
C GLY A 34 -4.44 18.66 5.97
N LEU A 35 -5.05 17.62 6.57
CA LEU A 35 -5.50 16.46 5.81
C LEU A 35 -6.59 16.87 4.81
N SER A 36 -6.47 16.43 3.56
CA SER A 36 -7.38 16.87 2.50
C SER A 36 -8.84 16.45 2.70
N GLN A 37 -9.05 15.32 3.42
CA GLN A 37 -10.36 14.80 3.77
C GLN A 37 -10.20 13.71 4.86
N PHE A 38 -11.19 13.58 5.76
CA PHE A 38 -11.11 12.69 6.93
C PHE A 38 -11.23 11.19 6.61
N SER A 39 -11.80 10.79 5.45
CA SER A 39 -11.88 9.37 5.05
C SER A 39 -10.61 8.95 4.34
N VAL A 40 -9.79 8.18 5.03
CA VAL A 40 -8.54 7.62 4.49
C VAL A 40 -8.83 6.29 3.81
N ASN A 41 -8.47 6.19 2.52
CA ASN A 41 -8.63 4.97 1.73
C ASN A 41 -7.40 4.06 1.80
N SER A 42 -6.20 4.65 1.86
CA SER A 42 -4.94 3.92 1.81
C SER A 42 -3.80 4.73 2.42
N MET A 43 -2.81 4.02 2.96
CA MET A 43 -1.55 4.61 3.44
C MET A 43 -0.37 3.81 2.90
N TYR A 44 0.76 4.52 2.71
CA TYR A 44 2.04 3.94 2.30
C TYR A 44 3.18 4.70 2.98
N ILE A 45 4.21 3.99 3.44
CA ILE A 45 5.42 4.58 4.02
C ILE A 45 6.55 4.41 3.01
N ASP A 46 7.14 5.53 2.58
CA ASP A 46 8.27 5.51 1.65
C ASP A 46 9.61 5.21 2.37
N GLU A 47 10.69 5.11 1.61
CA GLU A 47 12.04 4.81 2.12
C GLU A 47 12.62 5.87 3.07
N ARG A 48 12.03 7.07 3.10
CA ARG A 48 12.42 8.18 3.98
C ARG A 48 11.59 8.23 5.26
N GLY A 49 10.65 7.26 5.44
CA GLY A 49 9.72 7.24 6.56
C GLY A 49 8.56 8.23 6.43
N ILE A 50 8.37 8.84 5.25
CA ILE A 50 7.23 9.72 4.97
C ILE A 50 5.97 8.88 4.79
N ILE A 51 4.89 9.30 5.43
CA ILE A 51 3.58 8.66 5.30
C ILE A 51 2.78 9.35 4.20
N TRP A 52 2.41 8.58 3.19
CA TRP A 52 1.53 8.98 2.11
C TRP A 52 0.11 8.51 2.42
N ILE A 53 -0.85 9.41 2.36
CA ILE A 53 -2.24 9.18 2.76
C ILE A 53 -3.15 9.51 1.58
N GLY A 54 -3.84 8.51 1.07
CA GLY A 54 -4.82 8.64 -0.02
C GLY A 54 -6.23 8.85 0.54
N THR A 55 -6.90 9.85 0.04
CA THR A 55 -8.29 10.19 0.40
C THR A 55 -9.14 10.34 -0.86
N ARG A 56 -10.42 10.68 -0.71
CA ARG A 56 -11.30 11.06 -1.84
C ARG A 56 -11.01 12.46 -2.37
N GLU A 57 -10.22 13.28 -1.64
CA GLU A 57 -9.93 14.68 -1.96
C GLU A 57 -8.43 14.94 -2.18
N GLY A 58 -7.68 13.92 -2.56
CA GLY A 58 -6.28 14.04 -2.92
C GLY A 58 -5.34 13.08 -2.22
N LEU A 59 -4.07 13.26 -2.54
CA LEU A 59 -2.94 12.63 -1.90
C LEU A 59 -2.36 13.57 -0.84
N ASN A 60 -2.03 13.04 0.33
CA ASN A 60 -1.41 13.82 1.40
C ASN A 60 -0.06 13.20 1.75
N ARG A 61 0.91 14.05 2.01
CA ARG A 61 2.25 13.70 2.50
C ARG A 61 2.40 14.18 3.94
N TYR A 62 2.61 13.27 4.87
CA TYR A 62 2.87 13.56 6.27
C TYR A 62 4.31 13.19 6.64
N ASN A 63 5.06 14.14 7.20
CA ASN A 63 6.48 13.99 7.57
C ASN A 63 6.73 13.87 9.08
N GLY A 64 5.66 13.71 9.87
CA GLY A 64 5.70 13.71 11.32
C GLY A 64 5.31 15.06 11.96
N ASN A 65 5.42 16.18 11.21
CA ASN A 65 5.08 17.51 11.68
C ASN A 65 3.99 18.16 10.83
N ASP A 66 4.17 18.12 9.51
CA ASP A 66 3.33 18.85 8.55
C ASP A 66 2.63 17.92 7.59
N ILE A 67 1.43 18.31 7.17
CA ILE A 67 0.69 17.67 6.07
C ILE A 67 0.72 18.57 4.85
N LYS A 68 1.22 18.03 3.73
CA LYS A 68 1.11 18.68 2.40
C LYS A 68 0.15 17.89 1.53
N SER A 69 -0.93 18.56 1.09
CA SER A 69 -1.94 17.97 0.22
C SER A 69 -1.64 18.26 -1.25
N PHE A 70 -1.88 17.25 -2.10
CA PHE A 70 -1.79 17.32 -3.56
C PHE A 70 -3.16 16.98 -4.15
N LYS A 71 -3.66 17.87 -4.99
CA LYS A 71 -4.98 17.75 -5.64
C LYS A 71 -4.85 17.99 -7.14
N LEU A 72 -5.89 17.59 -7.87
CA LEU A 72 -6.06 17.96 -9.26
C LEU A 72 -6.06 19.49 -9.38
N LYS A 73 -5.22 20.01 -10.26
CA LYS A 73 -5.21 21.41 -10.68
C LYS A 73 -5.56 21.51 -12.15
N LYS A 74 -6.61 22.25 -12.45
CA LYS A 74 -7.02 22.50 -13.84
C LYS A 74 -5.85 23.15 -14.62
N ASN A 75 -5.54 22.60 -15.79
CA ASN A 75 -4.48 23.08 -16.68
C ASN A 75 -3.03 22.91 -16.14
N ASP A 76 -2.81 22.09 -15.12
CA ASP A 76 -1.47 21.71 -14.66
C ASP A 76 -1.21 20.21 -14.97
N PRO A 77 -0.48 19.90 -16.04
CA PRO A 77 -0.22 18.49 -16.44
C PRO A 77 0.68 17.74 -15.44
N ASN A 78 1.31 18.47 -14.52
CA ASN A 78 2.15 17.88 -13.47
C ASN A 78 1.39 17.69 -12.16
N SER A 79 0.10 18.03 -12.11
CA SER A 79 -0.75 17.78 -10.96
C SER A 79 -1.38 16.39 -11.01
N LEU A 80 -1.97 15.97 -9.89
CA LEU A 80 -2.79 14.77 -9.86
C LEU A 80 -3.95 14.90 -10.87
N PHE A 81 -4.23 13.84 -11.65
CA PHE A 81 -5.29 13.88 -12.68
C PHE A 81 -6.68 13.53 -12.12
N SER A 82 -6.75 12.92 -10.94
CA SER A 82 -7.99 12.55 -10.23
C SER A 82 -7.80 12.77 -8.73
N ASN A 83 -8.76 13.40 -8.07
CA ASN A 83 -8.65 13.63 -6.61
C ASN A 83 -8.88 12.38 -5.76
N THR A 84 -9.63 11.40 -6.26
CA THR A 84 -9.91 10.21 -5.46
C THR A 84 -8.80 9.19 -5.58
N VAL A 85 -7.98 9.10 -4.53
CA VAL A 85 -6.91 8.11 -4.39
C VAL A 85 -7.43 6.92 -3.61
N LEU A 86 -7.49 5.76 -4.25
CA LEU A 86 -8.04 4.52 -3.68
C LEU A 86 -6.96 3.67 -3.00
N ARG A 87 -5.78 3.54 -3.63
CA ARG A 87 -4.64 2.78 -3.10
C ARG A 87 -3.33 3.45 -3.43
N ILE A 88 -2.33 3.19 -2.59
CA ILE A 88 -0.97 3.71 -2.73
C ILE A 88 0.00 2.55 -2.61
N THR A 89 0.99 2.51 -3.47
CA THR A 89 2.17 1.65 -3.38
C THR A 89 3.40 2.43 -3.84
N GLY A 90 4.60 1.86 -3.73
CA GLY A 90 5.81 2.57 -4.18
C GLY A 90 6.99 1.63 -4.34
N ASN A 91 8.01 2.10 -5.07
CA ASN A 91 9.18 1.31 -5.40
C ASN A 91 10.31 1.41 -4.37
N LYS A 92 10.12 2.18 -3.31
CA LYS A 92 11.16 2.51 -2.32
C LYS A 92 12.47 3.03 -2.95
N LYS A 93 12.37 3.63 -4.13
CA LYS A 93 13.47 4.21 -4.92
C LYS A 93 13.06 5.56 -5.53
N GLY A 94 12.20 6.29 -4.84
CA GLY A 94 11.80 7.64 -5.24
C GLY A 94 10.52 7.74 -6.06
N LYS A 95 9.74 6.66 -6.21
CA LYS A 95 8.45 6.70 -6.92
C LYS A 95 7.31 6.15 -6.07
N VAL A 96 6.19 6.87 -6.05
CA VAL A 96 4.93 6.46 -5.45
C VAL A 96 3.89 6.30 -6.55
N TYR A 97 3.18 5.17 -6.54
CA TYR A 97 2.15 4.84 -7.51
C TYR A 97 0.78 4.89 -6.85
N LEU A 98 -0.17 5.49 -7.53
CA LEU A 98 -1.50 5.77 -7.04
C LEU A 98 -2.53 5.10 -7.95
N LEU A 99 -3.38 4.27 -7.37
CA LEU A 99 -4.63 3.86 -7.99
C LEU A 99 -5.68 4.93 -7.66
N CYS A 100 -6.14 5.61 -8.69
CA CYS A 100 -7.24 6.56 -8.63
C CYS A 100 -8.51 5.95 -9.24
N THR A 101 -9.66 6.58 -9.08
CA THR A 101 -10.92 6.14 -9.74
C THR A 101 -10.78 6.07 -11.26
N ASP A 102 -9.97 6.95 -11.85
CA ASP A 102 -9.90 7.13 -13.30
C ASP A 102 -8.58 6.61 -13.89
N GLY A 103 -7.81 5.79 -13.14
CA GLY A 103 -6.55 5.20 -13.62
C GLY A 103 -5.40 5.18 -12.65
N ILE A 104 -4.18 5.16 -13.17
CA ILE A 104 -2.93 5.06 -12.45
C ILE A 104 -2.09 6.32 -12.64
N ALA A 105 -1.64 6.91 -11.53
CA ALA A 105 -0.63 7.96 -11.52
C ALA A 105 0.68 7.49 -10.87
N GLU A 106 1.78 8.04 -11.33
CA GLU A 106 3.09 8.00 -10.69
C GLU A 106 3.39 9.38 -10.09
N PHE A 107 3.90 9.43 -8.88
CA PHE A 107 4.48 10.62 -8.29
C PHE A 107 5.97 10.41 -8.09
N ASP A 108 6.77 11.25 -8.71
CA ASP A 108 8.23 11.24 -8.58
C ASP A 108 8.65 12.13 -7.40
N LEU A 109 9.31 11.54 -6.41
CA LEU A 109 9.72 12.20 -5.18
C LEU A 109 10.83 13.24 -5.37
N THR A 110 11.62 13.11 -6.45
CA THR A 110 12.73 14.00 -6.77
C THR A 110 12.22 15.27 -7.45
N THR A 111 11.42 15.08 -8.49
CA THR A 111 10.88 16.20 -9.29
C THR A 111 9.62 16.80 -8.69
N GLN A 112 8.98 16.09 -7.78
CA GLN A 112 7.67 16.41 -7.17
C GLN A 112 6.55 16.61 -8.22
N ARG A 113 6.57 15.82 -9.30
CA ARG A 113 5.61 15.87 -10.39
C ARG A 113 4.82 14.58 -10.48
N PHE A 114 3.58 14.73 -10.91
CA PHE A 114 2.74 13.58 -11.28
C PHE A 114 2.90 13.27 -12.77
N LYS A 115 2.79 11.99 -13.07
CA LYS A 115 2.68 11.46 -14.43
C LYS A 115 1.51 10.49 -14.47
N THR A 116 0.58 10.67 -15.38
CA THR A 116 -0.46 9.68 -15.66
C THR A 116 0.15 8.51 -16.40
N LEU A 117 0.09 7.30 -15.85
CA LEU A 117 0.59 6.08 -16.48
C LEU A 117 -0.50 5.38 -17.29
N LEU A 118 -1.73 5.38 -16.78
CA LEU A 118 -2.88 4.74 -17.42
C LEU A 118 -4.16 5.51 -17.06
N GLN A 119 -5.04 5.69 -18.05
CA GLN A 119 -6.42 6.15 -17.81
C GLN A 119 -7.40 5.01 -18.03
N GLY A 120 -8.50 5.05 -17.29
CA GLY A 120 -9.58 4.07 -17.29
C GLY A 120 -9.60 3.19 -16.05
N ASN A 121 -10.56 2.26 -16.03
CA ASN A 121 -10.80 1.42 -14.85
C ASN A 121 -9.64 0.48 -14.58
N VAL A 122 -9.18 0.49 -13.34
CA VAL A 122 -8.19 -0.43 -12.77
C VAL A 122 -8.70 -0.85 -11.40
N ASP A 123 -8.66 -2.14 -11.09
CA ASP A 123 -9.27 -2.71 -9.88
C ASP A 123 -8.26 -2.92 -8.77
N ALA A 124 -6.99 -3.19 -9.12
CA ALA A 124 -5.92 -3.46 -8.16
C ALA A 124 -4.58 -2.90 -8.62
N ILE A 125 -3.74 -2.55 -7.65
CA ILE A 125 -2.36 -2.12 -7.85
C ILE A 125 -1.44 -2.76 -6.81
N TYR A 126 -0.26 -3.18 -7.23
CA TYR A 126 0.77 -3.72 -6.35
C TYR A 126 2.17 -3.48 -6.93
N TYR A 127 3.13 -3.15 -6.08
CA TYR A 127 4.53 -3.03 -6.47
C TYR A 127 5.41 -4.01 -5.69
N ASN A 128 6.19 -4.81 -6.44
CA ASN A 128 7.33 -5.58 -5.97
C ASN A 128 8.29 -5.77 -7.14
N GLU A 129 9.43 -5.07 -7.13
CA GLU A 129 10.38 -4.95 -8.25
C GLU A 129 9.75 -4.41 -9.55
N LYS A 130 8.51 -4.73 -9.83
CA LYS A 130 7.69 -4.25 -10.95
C LYS A 130 6.34 -3.76 -10.45
N LEU A 131 5.73 -2.85 -11.22
CA LEU A 131 4.38 -2.39 -10.98
C LEU A 131 3.39 -3.33 -11.66
N TYR A 132 2.56 -3.99 -10.86
CA TYR A 132 1.46 -4.86 -11.31
C TYR A 132 0.15 -4.12 -11.16
N ILE A 133 -0.74 -4.28 -12.14
CA ILE A 133 -2.12 -3.82 -12.03
C ILE A 133 -3.09 -4.96 -12.35
N GLY A 134 -4.24 -4.96 -11.69
CA GLY A 134 -5.37 -5.84 -11.99
C GLY A 134 -6.47 -5.06 -12.69
N LYS A 135 -6.99 -5.60 -13.78
CA LYS A 135 -8.11 -5.04 -14.52
C LYS A 135 -9.06 -6.17 -14.89
N ARG A 136 -10.21 -6.21 -14.20
CA ARG A 136 -11.13 -7.35 -14.24
C ARG A 136 -10.41 -8.66 -13.92
N GLU A 137 -10.37 -9.61 -14.85
CA GLU A 137 -9.70 -10.92 -14.73
C GLU A 137 -8.24 -10.92 -15.22
N GLU A 138 -7.70 -9.77 -15.62
CA GLU A 138 -6.37 -9.66 -16.21
C GLU A 138 -5.38 -8.97 -15.27
N VAL A 139 -4.16 -9.47 -15.25
CA VAL A 139 -3.02 -8.83 -14.59
C VAL A 139 -2.06 -8.31 -15.65
N PHE A 140 -1.64 -7.07 -15.50
CA PHE A 140 -0.66 -6.43 -16.37
C PHE A 140 0.56 -6.00 -15.56
N VAL A 141 1.69 -5.87 -16.23
CA VAL A 141 2.95 -5.35 -15.67
C VAL A 141 3.37 -4.12 -16.45
N TYR A 142 3.73 -3.08 -15.73
CA TYR A 142 4.27 -1.86 -16.34
C TYR A 142 5.66 -2.10 -16.88
N ASN A 143 5.84 -1.78 -18.14
CA ASN A 143 7.11 -1.83 -18.86
C ASN A 143 7.69 -0.41 -18.91
N GLU A 144 8.70 -0.15 -18.11
CA GLU A 144 9.32 1.18 -18.00
C GLU A 144 9.99 1.61 -19.32
N SER A 145 10.47 0.66 -20.14
CA SER A 145 11.16 0.96 -21.39
C SER A 145 10.21 1.45 -22.48
N THR A 146 8.99 0.91 -22.53
CA THR A 146 7.97 1.28 -23.52
C THR A 146 6.95 2.28 -22.98
N GLY A 147 6.83 2.39 -21.66
CA GLY A 147 5.79 3.16 -20.99
C GLY A 147 4.40 2.52 -21.05
N ASN A 148 4.29 1.25 -21.45
CA ASN A 148 3.04 0.53 -21.61
C ASN A 148 2.84 -0.51 -20.48
N PHE A 149 1.62 -1.02 -20.40
CA PHE A 149 1.28 -2.16 -19.55
C PHE A 149 1.14 -3.40 -20.43
N ASP A 150 2.03 -4.36 -20.22
CA ASP A 150 2.05 -5.64 -20.95
C ASP A 150 1.21 -6.66 -20.17
N LEU A 151 0.41 -7.49 -20.88
CA LEU A 151 -0.37 -8.56 -20.27
C LEU A 151 0.57 -9.58 -19.61
N TYR A 152 0.41 -9.77 -18.31
CA TYR A 152 1.18 -10.72 -17.52
C TYR A 152 0.46 -12.06 -17.38
N TYR A 153 -0.83 -12.00 -17.06
CA TYR A 153 -1.67 -13.17 -16.86
C TYR A 153 -3.15 -12.86 -17.09
N HIS A 154 -3.88 -13.83 -17.64
CA HIS A 154 -5.35 -13.81 -17.76
C HIS A 154 -5.92 -14.95 -16.91
N LEU A 155 -6.71 -14.59 -15.90
CA LEU A 155 -7.37 -15.54 -15.02
C LEU A 155 -8.63 -16.07 -15.68
N ALA A 156 -8.62 -17.35 -16.06
CA ALA A 156 -9.76 -17.96 -16.73
C ALA A 156 -10.96 -18.09 -15.79
N GLY A 157 -12.10 -17.56 -16.21
CA GLY A 157 -13.38 -17.62 -15.47
C GLY A 157 -14.36 -16.58 -15.98
N LYS A 158 -15.63 -16.71 -15.57
CA LYS A 158 -16.65 -15.72 -15.87
C LYS A 158 -16.83 -14.79 -14.67
N ASP A 159 -17.02 -13.51 -14.96
CA ASP A 159 -17.36 -12.47 -13.97
C ASP A 159 -16.36 -12.33 -12.82
N ILE A 160 -15.07 -12.56 -13.11
CA ILE A 160 -13.99 -12.34 -12.14
C ILE A 160 -13.59 -10.87 -12.17
N THR A 161 -13.53 -10.26 -11.00
CA THR A 161 -12.95 -8.93 -10.80
C THR A 161 -11.89 -9.02 -9.72
N LEU A 162 -10.65 -8.67 -10.08
CA LEU A 162 -9.54 -8.59 -9.16
C LEU A 162 -9.76 -7.43 -8.17
N SER A 163 -9.46 -7.64 -6.90
CA SER A 163 -9.59 -6.64 -5.84
C SER A 163 -8.25 -6.29 -5.19
N CYS A 164 -7.34 -7.24 -5.15
CA CYS A 164 -5.98 -7.04 -4.63
C CYS A 164 -4.99 -8.01 -5.26
N LEU A 165 -3.73 -7.60 -5.25
CA LEU A 165 -2.58 -8.37 -5.73
C LEU A 165 -1.51 -8.39 -4.65
N HIS A 166 -0.78 -9.50 -4.52
CA HIS A 166 0.37 -9.63 -3.64
C HIS A 166 1.34 -10.67 -4.19
N LEU A 167 2.63 -10.35 -4.18
CA LEU A 167 3.68 -11.31 -4.53
C LEU A 167 4.36 -11.78 -3.23
N ASP A 168 4.36 -13.08 -2.99
CA ASP A 168 5.03 -13.67 -1.82
C ASP A 168 6.55 -13.82 -2.03
N ASP A 169 7.25 -14.25 -0.98
CA ASP A 169 8.71 -14.43 -1.01
C ASP A 169 9.15 -15.56 -1.97
N LYS A 170 8.22 -16.46 -2.35
CA LYS A 170 8.44 -17.53 -3.35
C LYS A 170 8.07 -17.08 -4.76
N LYS A 171 7.79 -15.79 -4.96
CA LYS A 171 7.35 -15.17 -6.22
C LYS A 171 6.03 -15.70 -6.77
N ASN A 172 5.19 -16.29 -5.91
CA ASN A 172 3.81 -16.60 -6.28
C ASN A 172 2.97 -15.33 -6.25
N LEU A 173 2.20 -15.07 -7.31
CA LEU A 173 1.26 -13.96 -7.36
C LEU A 173 -0.09 -14.39 -6.81
N TRP A 174 -0.44 -13.84 -5.67
CA TRP A 174 -1.74 -13.98 -5.05
C TRP A 174 -2.70 -12.94 -5.58
N MET A 175 -3.88 -13.39 -6.00
CA MET A 175 -4.91 -12.58 -6.64
C MET A 175 -6.20 -12.73 -5.85
N GLY A 176 -6.57 -11.71 -5.07
CA GLY A 176 -7.86 -11.62 -4.41
C GLY A 176 -8.92 -11.13 -5.40
N THR A 177 -10.12 -11.68 -5.32
CA THR A 177 -11.23 -11.34 -6.22
C THR A 177 -12.46 -10.90 -5.44
N THR A 178 -13.35 -10.20 -6.11
CA THR A 178 -14.66 -9.86 -5.57
C THR A 178 -15.62 -11.04 -5.82
N GLY A 179 -15.91 -11.80 -4.76
CA GLY A 179 -16.92 -12.90 -4.81
C GLY A 179 -16.41 -14.25 -5.33
N ASN A 180 -15.19 -14.35 -5.88
CA ASN A 180 -14.65 -15.60 -6.46
C ASN A 180 -13.47 -16.19 -5.66
N GLY A 181 -13.22 -15.70 -4.43
CA GLY A 181 -12.16 -16.18 -3.56
C GLY A 181 -10.76 -15.67 -3.96
N VAL A 182 -9.74 -16.47 -3.64
CA VAL A 182 -8.33 -16.13 -3.84
C VAL A 182 -7.67 -17.16 -4.75
N TYR A 183 -6.93 -16.69 -5.73
CA TYR A 183 -6.13 -17.50 -6.64
C TYR A 183 -4.64 -17.26 -6.37
N CYS A 184 -3.84 -18.30 -6.57
CA CYS A 184 -2.39 -18.23 -6.49
C CYS A 184 -1.80 -18.67 -7.83
N LEU A 185 -1.05 -17.79 -8.47
CA LEU A 185 -0.27 -18.09 -9.67
C LEU A 185 1.17 -18.34 -9.25
N SER A 186 1.64 -19.58 -9.42
CA SER A 186 3.04 -19.93 -9.14
C SER A 186 4.00 -19.25 -10.12
N GLU A 187 5.29 -19.22 -9.78
CA GLU A 187 6.34 -18.70 -10.68
C GLU A 187 6.33 -19.42 -12.05
N ASN A 188 5.99 -20.70 -12.08
CA ASN A 188 5.85 -21.50 -13.31
C ASN A 188 4.52 -21.27 -14.04
N LYS A 189 3.77 -20.23 -13.68
CA LYS A 189 2.46 -19.86 -14.26
C LYS A 189 1.38 -20.93 -14.14
N THR A 190 1.45 -21.77 -13.12
CA THR A 190 0.38 -22.71 -12.75
C THR A 190 -0.54 -22.04 -11.74
N VAL A 191 -1.84 -21.98 -12.02
CA VAL A 191 -2.85 -21.40 -11.13
C VAL A 191 -3.44 -22.48 -10.26
N SER A 192 -3.51 -22.25 -8.95
CA SER A 192 -4.29 -23.06 -8.04
C SER A 192 -5.80 -22.82 -8.26
N GLN A 193 -6.61 -23.85 -7.97
CA GLN A 193 -8.05 -23.65 -7.78
C GLN A 193 -8.29 -22.60 -6.66
N PRO A 194 -9.39 -21.82 -6.72
CA PRO A 194 -9.67 -20.84 -5.68
C PRO A 194 -9.72 -21.52 -4.30
N ILE A 195 -8.97 -20.97 -3.36
CA ILE A 195 -8.80 -21.56 -2.03
C ILE A 195 -10.09 -21.47 -1.21
N TRP A 196 -10.99 -20.56 -1.57
CA TRP A 196 -12.30 -20.36 -0.95
C TRP A 196 -13.35 -20.15 -2.04
N LYS A 197 -14.37 -21.02 -2.09
CA LYS A 197 -15.65 -20.73 -2.73
C LYS A 197 -16.68 -20.59 -1.62
N SER A 198 -17.34 -19.45 -1.53
CA SER A 198 -18.58 -19.28 -0.75
C SER A 198 -19.73 -20.02 -1.41
#